data_8cfba8bdef0c86c8566628cc13f62a53
#
_entry.id   8cfba8bdef0c86c8566628cc13f62a53
#
_cell.length_a   1.000
_cell.length_b   1.000
_cell.length_c   1.000
_cell.angle_alpha   90.00
_cell.angle_beta   90.00
_cell.angle_gamma   90.00
#
_symmetry.space_group_name_H-M   'P 1'
#
loop_
_entity.id
_entity.type
_entity.pdbx_description
1 polymer ?
#
loop_
_entity_poly.entity_id
_entity_poly.type
_entity_poly.pdbx_seq_one_letter_code
_entity_poly.pdbx_strand_id
1 'polypeptide(L)'
;MNPFTDYQLRTTRRDLLNNSSRAVGAAALASLVNESASSAVAATGNGRGGLPGLPHFAPSAKRVIYLFMAGGPSHIDTWDHHPEVRRLHGQELPESVRQGQRLTGMTSGQKSFPVVAPMFKFSQHGQNGTWVSEILPKTAGIVDDISVVKSVHTEAINHDPAITFINTGVQQPGKASMGAWVSYGLGSFNKNLPAYIVMISRGPGQKQALYSRLWGSGFLPSRHQGVKLRSGTDPVLYLENPAGIDRGMRRRMLDRIAKINGEHYDEFGDPETQTRIAQYEMAFRMQMSVPEIMDVGSETKETMELYGSEAEKPGTFARNCIVARKLAEQGVPFIQLFHRGWDQHGSLPKLLRGKCDSIDHPVAGLISDLKMRGMFDDTLVVWGGEFGRTIYSQGKLTADNHGRDHHGRAFTMWMAGAGIKRGFEFGKTDNWSYNILENPVHIRDMNATILNQLGVDHNRLTFKYQGLDQRLTGVEPSRVVSEILA
;
A
#
# COMPACT_ATOMS: atom_id res chain seq x y z
N MET A 1 36.88 23.73 -57.68
CA MET A 1 36.43 22.55 -56.91
C MET A 1 35.19 22.95 -56.09
N ASN A 2 34.16 22.12 -56.15
CA ASN A 2 32.90 22.39 -55.48
C ASN A 2 33.07 22.24 -53.96
N PRO A 3 32.71 23.23 -53.12
CA PRO A 3 32.88 23.15 -51.65
C PRO A 3 32.20 21.92 -50.98
N PHE A 4 31.20 21.36 -51.62
CA PHE A 4 30.51 20.15 -51.15
C PHE A 4 31.35 18.88 -51.31
N THR A 5 32.22 18.79 -52.32
CA THR A 5 33.11 17.62 -52.52
C THR A 5 34.29 17.62 -51.53
N ASP A 6 34.74 18.78 -51.10
CA ASP A 6 35.82 18.89 -50.09
C ASP A 6 35.34 18.56 -48.68
N TYR A 7 34.06 18.78 -48.39
CA TYR A 7 33.42 18.38 -47.11
C TYR A 7 33.23 16.85 -47.00
N GLN A 8 32.90 16.18 -48.08
CA GLN A 8 32.71 14.73 -48.10
C GLN A 8 34.04 13.95 -47.98
N LEU A 9 35.17 14.54 -48.34
CA LEU A 9 36.45 13.90 -48.25
C LEU A 9 37.15 14.07 -46.86
N ARG A 10 36.56 14.87 -45.98
CA ARG A 10 37.08 15.14 -44.63
C ARG A 10 36.49 14.25 -43.52
N THR A 11 35.81 13.17 -43.90
CA THR A 11 35.36 12.19 -42.88
C THR A 11 36.57 11.56 -42.23
N THR A 12 36.90 12.01 -41.05
CA THR A 12 38.05 11.54 -40.31
C THR A 12 37.81 10.13 -39.80
N ARG A 13 38.85 9.34 -39.54
CA ARG A 13 38.73 8.03 -38.87
C ARG A 13 37.92 8.15 -37.58
N ARG A 14 37.95 9.28 -36.92
CA ARG A 14 37.16 9.57 -35.70
C ARG A 14 35.66 9.67 -35.98
N ASP A 15 35.28 10.28 -37.11
CA ASP A 15 33.85 10.38 -37.51
C ASP A 15 33.32 9.03 -37.94
N LEU A 16 34.13 8.19 -38.60
CA LEU A 16 33.79 6.83 -38.96
C LEU A 16 33.61 5.96 -37.70
N LEU A 17 34.50 6.09 -36.71
CA LEU A 17 34.42 5.36 -35.44
C LEU A 17 33.22 5.83 -34.59
N ASN A 18 32.97 7.16 -34.55
CA ASN A 18 31.80 7.69 -33.85
C ASN A 18 30.48 7.26 -34.49
N ASN A 19 30.40 7.25 -35.82
CA ASN A 19 29.20 6.80 -36.51
C ASN A 19 29.02 5.27 -36.41
N SER A 20 30.10 4.52 -36.44
CA SER A 20 30.07 3.06 -36.25
C SER A 20 29.68 2.69 -34.80
N SER A 21 30.21 3.40 -33.80
CA SER A 21 29.83 3.18 -32.40
C SER A 21 28.37 3.57 -32.12
N ARG A 22 27.88 4.63 -32.77
CA ARG A 22 26.45 5.01 -32.72
C ARG A 22 25.55 3.98 -33.40
N ALA A 23 25.97 3.42 -34.53
CA ALA A 23 25.23 2.38 -35.24
C ALA A 23 25.20 1.08 -34.46
N VAL A 24 26.33 0.66 -33.82
CA VAL A 24 26.41 -0.51 -32.95
C VAL A 24 25.61 -0.27 -31.66
N GLY A 25 25.70 0.94 -31.08
CA GLY A 25 24.92 1.33 -29.92
C GLY A 25 23.41 1.36 -30.24
N ALA A 26 23.00 1.87 -31.39
CA ALA A 26 21.63 1.87 -31.85
C ALA A 26 21.12 0.43 -32.15
N ALA A 27 21.96 -0.43 -32.74
CA ALA A 27 21.60 -1.84 -32.99
C ALA A 27 21.50 -2.64 -31.67
N ALA A 28 22.39 -2.38 -30.71
CA ALA A 28 22.32 -2.98 -29.38
C ALA A 28 21.09 -2.45 -28.59
N LEU A 29 20.80 -1.16 -28.70
CA LEU A 29 19.58 -0.57 -28.13
C LEU A 29 18.31 -1.10 -28.81
N ALA A 30 18.33 -1.25 -30.13
CA ALA A 30 17.23 -1.84 -30.90
C ALA A 30 17.00 -3.30 -30.56
N SER A 31 18.04 -4.10 -30.30
CA SER A 31 17.88 -5.50 -29.84
C SER A 31 17.31 -5.55 -28.42
N LEU A 32 17.75 -4.68 -27.52
CA LEU A 32 17.20 -4.57 -26.16
C LEU A 32 15.76 -4.04 -26.15
N VAL A 33 15.45 -3.11 -27.05
CA VAL A 33 14.08 -2.58 -27.23
C VAL A 33 13.20 -3.61 -27.94
N ASN A 34 13.74 -4.40 -28.88
CA ASN A 34 12.97 -5.43 -29.57
C ASN A 34 12.67 -6.65 -28.67
N GLU A 35 13.56 -7.00 -27.72
CA GLU A 35 13.21 -7.95 -26.66
C GLU A 35 12.12 -7.39 -25.72
N SER A 36 12.13 -6.07 -25.47
CA SER A 36 11.08 -5.38 -24.69
C SER A 36 9.81 -5.16 -25.52
N ALA A 37 9.93 -4.93 -26.84
CA ALA A 37 8.80 -4.74 -27.75
C ALA A 37 8.13 -6.06 -28.16
N SER A 38 8.84 -7.17 -28.20
CA SER A 38 8.20 -8.50 -28.39
C SER A 38 7.33 -8.90 -27.19
N SER A 39 7.52 -8.27 -26.03
CA SER A 39 6.55 -8.33 -24.91
C SER A 39 5.34 -7.40 -25.11
N ALA A 40 5.37 -6.49 -26.08
CA ALA A 40 4.30 -5.53 -26.37
C ALA A 40 3.40 -5.94 -27.56
N VAL A 41 3.71 -7.05 -28.24
CA VAL A 41 2.83 -7.58 -29.29
C VAL A 41 1.60 -8.20 -28.64
N ALA A 42 0.51 -7.46 -28.77
CA ALA A 42 -0.89 -7.89 -28.78
C ALA A 42 -1.12 -9.39 -28.50
N ALA A 43 -0.94 -9.79 -27.27
CA ALA A 43 -1.73 -10.88 -26.76
C ALA A 43 -3.13 -10.31 -26.52
N THR A 44 -4.15 -10.99 -26.95
CA THR A 44 -5.54 -10.78 -26.62
C THR A 44 -5.62 -10.75 -25.07
N GLY A 45 -5.39 -9.57 -24.50
CA GLY A 45 -5.44 -9.34 -23.07
C GLY A 45 -6.85 -9.66 -22.60
N ASN A 46 -6.98 -10.08 -21.37
CA ASN A 46 -8.24 -10.36 -20.66
C ASN A 46 -9.23 -9.17 -20.60
N GLY A 47 -9.13 -8.20 -21.51
CA GLY A 47 -9.94 -6.96 -21.56
C GLY A 47 -9.63 -5.95 -20.47
N ARG A 48 -8.72 -6.23 -19.54
CA ARG A 48 -8.36 -5.40 -18.38
C ARG A 48 -7.13 -4.52 -18.60
N GLY A 49 -6.37 -4.74 -19.67
CA GLY A 49 -5.10 -4.03 -19.93
C GLY A 49 -3.92 -4.50 -19.06
N GLY A 50 -4.04 -5.66 -18.41
CA GLY A 50 -2.96 -6.33 -17.70
C GLY A 50 -2.11 -7.22 -18.60
N LEU A 51 -1.15 -7.93 -18.01
CA LEU A 51 -0.29 -8.84 -18.71
C LEU A 51 -1.05 -10.08 -19.22
N PRO A 52 -0.65 -10.62 -20.39
CA PRO A 52 -1.15 -11.91 -20.88
C PRO A 52 -0.90 -13.05 -19.87
N GLY A 53 -1.84 -14.00 -19.79
CA GLY A 53 -1.73 -15.13 -18.88
C GLY A 53 -1.92 -14.81 -17.40
N LEU A 54 -2.36 -13.60 -17.08
CA LEU A 54 -2.77 -13.23 -15.72
C LEU A 54 -4.30 -13.08 -15.63
N PRO A 55 -4.88 -13.50 -14.48
CA PRO A 55 -4.24 -14.14 -13.32
C PRO A 55 -3.69 -15.53 -13.63
N HIS A 56 -2.67 -15.96 -12.87
CA HIS A 56 -2.03 -17.28 -13.05
C HIS A 56 -2.94 -18.46 -12.65
N PHE A 57 -3.86 -18.19 -11.72
CA PHE A 57 -4.89 -19.11 -11.23
C PHE A 57 -6.15 -18.32 -10.82
N ALA A 58 -7.22 -19.01 -10.53
CA ALA A 58 -8.48 -18.38 -10.16
C ALA A 58 -8.31 -17.50 -8.90
N PRO A 59 -8.59 -16.18 -8.98
CA PRO A 59 -8.44 -15.29 -7.84
C PRO A 59 -9.59 -15.45 -6.85
N SER A 60 -9.30 -15.43 -5.56
CA SER A 60 -10.31 -15.27 -4.51
C SER A 60 -10.73 -13.80 -4.36
N ALA A 61 -9.79 -12.87 -4.58
CA ALA A 61 -10.04 -11.44 -4.53
C ALA A 61 -10.13 -10.82 -5.93
N LYS A 62 -11.14 -10.01 -6.17
CA LYS A 62 -11.21 -9.13 -7.35
C LYS A 62 -10.51 -7.80 -7.09
N ARG A 63 -10.41 -7.39 -5.80
CA ARG A 63 -9.88 -6.10 -5.37
C ARG A 63 -9.32 -6.15 -3.96
N VAL A 64 -8.47 -5.17 -3.64
CA VAL A 64 -7.85 -4.99 -2.32
C VAL A 64 -8.17 -3.59 -1.79
N ILE A 65 -8.58 -3.51 -0.53
CA ILE A 65 -8.64 -2.28 0.26
C ILE A 65 -7.59 -2.41 1.37
N TYR A 66 -6.51 -1.65 1.29
CA TYR A 66 -5.43 -1.69 2.27
C TYR A 66 -5.52 -0.50 3.22
N LEU A 67 -5.87 -0.78 4.47
CA LEU A 67 -5.97 0.17 5.57
C LEU A 67 -4.60 0.25 6.26
N PHE A 68 -3.76 1.21 5.84
CA PHE A 68 -2.38 1.34 6.30
C PHE A 68 -2.25 2.35 7.43
N MET A 69 -1.90 1.88 8.62
CA MET A 69 -1.75 2.65 9.85
C MET A 69 -0.31 3.15 10.01
N ALA A 70 0.04 4.24 9.31
CA ALA A 70 1.40 4.76 9.24
C ALA A 70 1.88 5.33 10.58
N GLY A 71 2.98 4.79 11.07
CA GLY A 71 3.61 5.14 12.33
C GLY A 71 3.72 3.98 13.32
N GLY A 72 3.50 2.73 12.92
CA GLY A 72 3.70 1.55 13.74
C GLY A 72 2.71 1.43 14.91
N PRO A 73 1.47 0.95 14.69
CA PRO A 73 0.49 0.72 15.73
C PRO A 73 1.02 -0.17 16.85
N SER A 74 0.76 0.18 18.11
CA SER A 74 1.14 -0.65 19.23
C SER A 74 0.28 -1.91 19.29
N HIS A 75 0.82 -3.04 18.85
CA HIS A 75 0.17 -4.34 18.93
C HIS A 75 -0.11 -4.77 20.37
N ILE A 76 0.79 -4.41 21.30
CA ILE A 76 0.69 -4.68 22.73
C ILE A 76 -0.55 -4.04 23.35
N ASP A 77 -0.90 -2.83 22.90
CA ASP A 77 -2.02 -2.07 23.47
C ASP A 77 -3.34 -2.29 22.72
N THR A 78 -3.32 -3.07 21.60
CA THR A 78 -4.50 -3.27 20.73
C THR A 78 -4.93 -4.73 20.56
N TRP A 79 -4.01 -5.66 20.25
CA TRP A 79 -4.33 -7.01 19.78
C TRP A 79 -3.61 -8.14 20.54
N ASP A 80 -2.37 -7.89 20.98
CA ASP A 80 -1.50 -8.94 21.52
C ASP A 80 -1.46 -8.89 23.04
N HIS A 81 -2.49 -9.46 23.65
CA HIS A 81 -2.70 -9.42 25.11
C HIS A 81 -1.98 -10.56 25.82
N HIS A 82 -1.11 -10.19 26.78
CA HIS A 82 -0.45 -11.11 27.70
C HIS A 82 -0.71 -10.66 29.14
N PRO A 83 -1.55 -11.40 29.91
CA PRO A 83 -1.90 -11.04 31.29
C PRO A 83 -0.70 -10.89 32.22
N GLU A 84 0.37 -11.67 31.98
CA GLU A 84 1.60 -11.67 32.76
C GLU A 84 2.31 -10.31 32.76
N VAL A 85 2.21 -9.54 31.66
CA VAL A 85 2.86 -8.23 31.53
C VAL A 85 2.45 -7.26 32.65
N ARG A 86 1.23 -7.41 33.20
CA ARG A 86 0.79 -6.57 34.34
C ARG A 86 1.62 -6.77 35.57
N ARG A 87 2.07 -8.00 35.85
CA ARG A 87 2.94 -8.31 36.98
C ARG A 87 4.36 -7.82 36.78
N LEU A 88 4.76 -7.63 35.57
CA LEU A 88 6.10 -7.20 35.15
C LEU A 88 6.22 -5.69 35.00
N HIS A 89 5.11 -4.95 35.14
CA HIS A 89 5.10 -3.50 34.97
C HIS A 89 6.11 -2.80 35.90
N GLY A 90 6.94 -1.95 35.32
CA GLY A 90 8.00 -1.22 36.04
C GLY A 90 9.28 -2.03 36.31
N GLN A 91 9.28 -3.35 36.05
CA GLN A 91 10.49 -4.17 36.17
C GLN A 91 11.37 -3.99 34.92
N GLU A 92 12.67 -4.17 35.09
CA GLU A 92 13.63 -4.12 33.98
C GLU A 92 13.38 -5.30 33.01
N LEU A 93 13.36 -5.00 31.70
CA LEU A 93 13.26 -6.05 30.69
C LEU A 93 14.54 -6.90 30.67
N PRO A 94 14.45 -8.23 30.92
CA PRO A 94 15.63 -9.09 30.95
C PRO A 94 16.40 -9.07 29.62
N GLU A 95 17.74 -9.07 29.70
CA GLU A 95 18.60 -9.16 28.52
C GLU A 95 18.33 -10.44 27.71
N SER A 96 17.98 -11.54 28.38
CA SER A 96 17.57 -12.80 27.74
C SER A 96 16.34 -12.69 26.86
N VAL A 97 15.44 -11.74 27.14
CA VAL A 97 14.27 -11.41 26.31
C VAL A 97 14.68 -10.47 25.18
N ARG A 98 15.49 -9.47 25.49
CA ARG A 98 15.97 -8.48 24.53
C ARG A 98 16.89 -9.09 23.46
N GLN A 99 17.70 -10.09 23.82
CA GLN A 99 18.54 -10.89 22.90
C GLN A 99 19.40 -10.05 21.97
N GLY A 100 20.04 -8.99 22.47
CA GLY A 100 20.91 -8.13 21.69
C GLY A 100 20.19 -7.37 20.55
N GLN A 101 18.88 -7.13 20.67
CA GLN A 101 18.13 -6.37 19.66
C GLN A 101 18.79 -5.02 19.41
N ARG A 102 18.89 -4.64 18.13
CA ARG A 102 19.33 -3.31 17.74
C ARG A 102 18.33 -2.26 18.26
N LEU A 103 18.82 -1.35 19.07
CA LEU A 103 18.05 -0.21 19.56
C LEU A 103 17.98 0.90 18.51
N THR A 104 16.91 1.67 18.52
CA THR A 104 16.84 2.89 17.72
C THR A 104 17.72 3.98 18.30
N GLY A 105 18.01 5.04 17.54
CA GLY A 105 18.73 6.21 18.06
C GLY A 105 18.05 6.89 19.25
N MET A 106 16.73 6.64 19.44
CA MET A 106 15.96 7.26 20.54
C MET A 106 16.14 6.57 21.87
N THR A 107 16.44 5.27 21.88
CA THR A 107 16.63 4.48 23.13
C THR A 107 18.03 3.95 23.31
N SER A 108 18.93 4.10 22.34
CA SER A 108 20.32 3.60 22.41
C SER A 108 21.13 4.18 23.58
N GLY A 109 20.81 5.38 24.06
CA GLY A 109 21.41 5.99 25.23
C GLY A 109 20.68 5.72 26.54
N GLN A 110 19.58 4.97 26.53
CA GLN A 110 18.76 4.67 27.70
C GLN A 110 19.42 3.59 28.55
N LYS A 111 19.54 3.84 29.87
CA LYS A 111 20.23 2.93 30.80
C LYS A 111 19.31 1.86 31.41
N SER A 112 17.99 2.03 31.29
CA SER A 112 16.98 1.17 31.87
C SER A 112 15.83 1.00 30.88
N PHE A 113 15.28 -0.21 30.82
CA PHE A 113 14.19 -0.61 29.90
C PHE A 113 13.00 -1.14 30.69
N PRO A 114 12.31 -0.28 31.48
CA PRO A 114 11.20 -0.73 32.33
C PRO A 114 10.04 -1.20 31.47
N VAL A 115 9.56 -2.38 31.74
CA VAL A 115 8.38 -2.99 31.09
C VAL A 115 7.15 -2.16 31.36
N VAL A 116 6.33 -1.96 30.33
CA VAL A 116 5.07 -1.22 30.44
C VAL A 116 3.91 -2.08 30.03
N ALA A 117 3.08 -2.46 31.00
CA ALA A 117 1.82 -3.12 30.71
C ALA A 117 0.85 -2.16 29.99
N PRO A 118 -0.01 -2.69 29.10
CA PRO A 118 -1.09 -1.89 28.52
C PRO A 118 -1.93 -1.21 29.61
N MET A 119 -2.27 0.06 29.42
CA MET A 119 -3.15 0.82 30.31
C MET A 119 -4.62 0.57 30.03
N PHE A 120 -4.92 -0.09 28.93
CA PHE A 120 -6.28 -0.46 28.52
C PHE A 120 -6.65 -1.85 28.98
N LYS A 121 -7.95 -2.09 29.16
CA LYS A 121 -8.49 -3.40 29.42
C LYS A 121 -8.61 -4.20 28.15
N PHE A 122 -8.49 -5.50 28.27
CA PHE A 122 -8.75 -6.45 27.18
C PHE A 122 -9.87 -7.38 27.56
N SER A 123 -10.64 -7.79 26.57
CA SER A 123 -11.65 -8.84 26.67
C SER A 123 -11.63 -9.75 25.46
N GLN A 124 -12.16 -10.95 25.62
CA GLN A 124 -12.29 -11.91 24.52
C GLN A 124 -13.59 -11.65 23.76
N HIS A 125 -13.53 -11.72 22.45
CA HIS A 125 -14.65 -11.46 21.54
C HIS A 125 -14.72 -12.54 20.47
N GLY A 126 -15.92 -12.68 19.86
CA GLY A 126 -16.19 -13.67 18.83
C GLY A 126 -16.19 -15.10 19.31
N GLN A 127 -16.45 -16.02 18.39
CA GLN A 127 -16.53 -17.46 18.68
C GLN A 127 -15.16 -18.06 19.03
N ASN A 128 -14.09 -17.50 18.47
CA ASN A 128 -12.71 -17.94 18.70
C ASN A 128 -12.09 -17.35 19.99
N GLY A 129 -12.75 -16.41 20.65
CA GLY A 129 -12.25 -15.77 21.87
C GLY A 129 -11.05 -14.85 21.63
N THR A 130 -11.01 -14.16 20.50
CA THR A 130 -9.92 -13.23 20.16
C THR A 130 -9.83 -12.09 21.16
N TRP A 131 -8.63 -11.85 21.69
CA TRP A 131 -8.37 -10.74 22.59
C TRP A 131 -8.33 -9.39 21.86
N VAL A 132 -9.16 -8.47 22.30
CA VAL A 132 -9.21 -7.09 21.75
C VAL A 132 -9.21 -6.08 22.88
N SER A 133 -8.48 -5.00 22.69
CA SER A 133 -8.43 -3.87 23.63
C SER A 133 -9.77 -3.11 23.65
N GLU A 134 -10.15 -2.59 24.81
CA GLU A 134 -11.36 -1.76 25.04
C GLU A 134 -11.40 -0.49 24.16
N ILE A 135 -10.29 -0.10 23.54
CA ILE A 135 -10.21 1.07 22.64
C ILE A 135 -10.61 0.75 21.19
N LEU A 136 -11.00 -0.51 20.90
CA LEU A 136 -11.48 -0.97 19.59
C LEU A 136 -12.83 -1.73 19.72
N PRO A 137 -13.85 -1.13 20.37
CA PRO A 137 -15.09 -1.86 20.70
C PRO A 137 -15.93 -2.22 19.47
N LYS A 138 -15.86 -1.45 18.38
CA LYS A 138 -16.60 -1.76 17.15
C LYS A 138 -15.89 -2.83 16.33
N THR A 139 -14.56 -2.73 16.22
CA THR A 139 -13.72 -3.75 15.58
C THR A 139 -13.80 -5.09 16.34
N ALA A 140 -13.93 -5.06 17.65
CA ALA A 140 -14.22 -6.25 18.46
C ALA A 140 -15.50 -7.00 18.03
N GLY A 141 -16.50 -6.28 17.49
CA GLY A 141 -17.74 -6.86 16.96
C GLY A 141 -17.59 -7.56 15.61
N ILE A 142 -16.47 -7.43 14.92
CA ILE A 142 -16.23 -8.06 13.61
C ILE A 142 -15.09 -9.09 13.64
N VAL A 143 -14.61 -9.49 14.83
CA VAL A 143 -13.47 -10.41 14.94
C VAL A 143 -13.72 -11.77 14.31
N ASP A 144 -14.98 -12.21 14.27
CA ASP A 144 -15.37 -13.44 13.57
C ASP A 144 -15.28 -13.35 12.04
N ASP A 145 -15.06 -12.17 11.48
CA ASP A 145 -14.88 -11.95 10.04
C ASP A 145 -13.41 -11.77 9.63
N ILE A 146 -12.47 -11.70 10.58
CA ILE A 146 -11.07 -11.40 10.32
C ILE A 146 -10.12 -12.55 10.73
N SER A 147 -8.96 -12.61 10.08
CA SER A 147 -7.80 -13.39 10.53
C SER A 147 -6.74 -12.45 11.09
N VAL A 148 -6.40 -12.63 12.37
CA VAL A 148 -5.38 -11.83 13.07
C VAL A 148 -4.05 -12.55 13.04
N VAL A 149 -3.02 -11.93 12.45
CA VAL A 149 -1.65 -12.45 12.37
C VAL A 149 -0.79 -11.71 13.39
N LYS A 150 -0.43 -12.38 14.51
CA LYS A 150 0.30 -11.77 15.64
C LYS A 150 1.82 -11.83 15.48
N SER A 151 2.30 -12.62 14.55
CA SER A 151 3.72 -12.95 14.35
C SER A 151 4.34 -12.26 13.13
N VAL A 152 3.84 -11.10 12.74
CA VAL A 152 4.45 -10.34 11.63
C VAL A 152 5.76 -9.72 12.08
N HIS A 153 6.78 -9.72 11.22
CA HIS A 153 8.09 -9.11 11.52
C HIS A 153 8.74 -8.47 10.31
N THR A 154 9.70 -7.58 10.58
CA THR A 154 10.51 -6.86 9.59
C THR A 154 11.88 -6.52 10.17
N GLU A 155 12.90 -6.34 9.34
CA GLU A 155 14.23 -5.89 9.75
C GLU A 155 14.33 -4.36 9.88
N ALA A 156 13.36 -3.64 9.35
CA ALA A 156 13.36 -2.17 9.38
C ALA A 156 12.91 -1.64 10.74
N ILE A 157 13.65 -0.67 11.27
CA ILE A 157 13.40 -0.07 12.59
C ILE A 157 13.08 1.43 12.54
N ASN A 158 13.09 2.04 11.36
CA ASN A 158 12.73 3.43 11.14
C ASN A 158 11.59 3.53 10.12
N HIS A 159 10.69 4.50 10.30
CA HIS A 159 9.47 4.63 9.49
C HIS A 159 9.71 4.69 8.00
N ASP A 160 10.60 5.57 7.52
CA ASP A 160 10.77 5.77 6.10
C ASP A 160 11.24 4.49 5.37
N PRO A 161 12.30 3.79 5.79
CA PRO A 161 12.65 2.50 5.20
C PRO A 161 11.61 1.41 5.46
N ALA A 162 10.94 1.39 6.62
CA ALA A 162 9.94 0.36 6.92
C ALA A 162 8.66 0.50 6.09
N ILE A 163 8.12 1.74 5.97
CA ILE A 163 6.96 2.01 5.11
C ILE A 163 7.33 1.73 3.65
N THR A 164 8.54 2.11 3.23
CA THR A 164 9.02 1.79 1.88
C THR A 164 9.08 0.28 1.68
N PHE A 165 9.60 -0.47 2.64
CA PHE A 165 9.76 -1.91 2.56
C PHE A 165 8.44 -2.66 2.41
N ILE A 166 7.48 -2.41 3.28
CA ILE A 166 6.18 -3.11 3.22
C ILE A 166 5.41 -2.78 1.93
N ASN A 167 5.59 -1.57 1.38
CA ASN A 167 4.91 -1.14 0.16
C ASN A 167 5.61 -1.56 -1.13
N THR A 168 6.94 -1.76 -1.13
CA THR A 168 7.74 -1.96 -2.35
C THR A 168 8.62 -3.20 -2.34
N GLY A 169 8.64 -3.95 -1.22
CA GLY A 169 9.46 -5.15 -1.05
C GLY A 169 10.94 -4.92 -0.71
N VAL A 170 11.38 -3.64 -0.61
CA VAL A 170 12.75 -3.27 -0.21
C VAL A 170 12.76 -1.98 0.61
N GLN A 171 13.79 -1.78 1.42
CA GLN A 171 13.93 -0.57 2.26
C GLN A 171 14.36 0.67 1.46
N GLN A 172 15.03 0.47 0.32
CA GLN A 172 15.55 1.55 -0.53
C GLN A 172 14.47 2.08 -1.49
N PRO A 173 14.42 3.40 -1.71
CA PRO A 173 13.52 3.98 -2.72
C PRO A 173 13.86 3.53 -4.14
N GLY A 174 12.90 3.67 -5.07
CA GLY A 174 13.09 3.43 -6.51
C GLY A 174 12.42 2.14 -7.02
N LYS A 175 11.90 1.30 -6.15
CA LYS A 175 11.13 0.11 -6.54
C LYS A 175 9.65 0.44 -6.70
N ALA A 176 8.96 -0.39 -7.51
CA ALA A 176 7.54 -0.27 -7.72
C ALA A 176 6.75 -0.69 -6.47
N SER A 177 5.69 0.07 -6.16
CA SER A 177 4.79 -0.23 -5.06
C SER A 177 3.86 -1.40 -5.37
N MET A 178 3.30 -2.04 -4.34
CA MET A 178 2.37 -3.18 -4.48
C MET A 178 1.21 -2.86 -5.43
N GLY A 179 0.54 -1.71 -5.26
CA GLY A 179 -0.55 -1.32 -6.16
C GLY A 179 -0.08 -1.09 -7.60
N ALA A 180 1.16 -0.63 -7.81
CA ALA A 180 1.74 -0.52 -9.14
C ALA A 180 1.99 -1.92 -9.77
N TRP A 181 2.44 -2.89 -8.99
CA TRP A 181 2.57 -4.29 -9.44
C TRP A 181 1.22 -4.91 -9.79
N VAL A 182 0.18 -4.67 -8.96
CA VAL A 182 -1.19 -5.12 -9.26
C VAL A 182 -1.72 -4.48 -10.54
N SER A 183 -1.53 -3.17 -10.71
CA SER A 183 -1.88 -2.45 -11.94
C SER A 183 -1.14 -2.99 -13.16
N TYR A 184 0.16 -3.28 -13.04
CA TYR A 184 0.98 -3.81 -14.12
C TYR A 184 0.54 -5.23 -14.52
N GLY A 185 0.37 -6.12 -13.53
CA GLY A 185 0.03 -7.51 -13.78
C GLY A 185 -1.41 -7.70 -14.24
N LEU A 186 -2.35 -7.14 -13.50
CA LEU A 186 -3.78 -7.43 -13.70
C LEU A 186 -4.55 -6.37 -14.50
N GLY A 187 -4.03 -5.13 -14.58
CA GLY A 187 -4.77 -4.02 -15.17
C GLY A 187 -5.98 -3.61 -14.36
N SER A 188 -7.02 -3.08 -15.02
CA SER A 188 -8.29 -2.69 -14.38
C SER A 188 -9.48 -3.04 -15.28
N PHE A 189 -10.58 -3.45 -14.66
CA PHE A 189 -11.86 -3.57 -15.37
C PHE A 189 -12.46 -2.19 -15.69
N ASN A 190 -12.18 -1.20 -14.85
CA ASN A 190 -12.68 0.14 -15.03
C ASN A 190 -11.73 0.93 -15.96
N LYS A 191 -12.30 1.45 -17.05
CA LYS A 191 -11.56 2.28 -18.02
C LYS A 191 -11.57 3.77 -17.65
N ASN A 192 -12.39 4.18 -16.67
CA ASN A 192 -12.62 5.58 -16.30
C ASN A 192 -11.89 5.99 -15.01
N LEU A 193 -11.30 5.02 -14.32
CA LEU A 193 -10.57 5.21 -13.07
C LEU A 193 -9.20 4.52 -13.12
N PRO A 194 -8.19 5.07 -12.42
CA PRO A 194 -6.91 4.41 -12.24
C PRO A 194 -7.06 3.03 -11.58
N ALA A 195 -6.20 2.09 -11.96
CA ALA A 195 -6.15 0.77 -11.33
C ALA A 195 -5.63 0.81 -9.87
N TYR A 196 -4.92 1.87 -9.51
CA TYR A 196 -4.38 2.07 -8.17
C TYR A 196 -4.71 3.46 -7.65
N ILE A 197 -5.47 3.51 -6.55
CA ILE A 197 -5.89 4.77 -5.93
C ILE A 197 -5.41 4.81 -4.48
N VAL A 198 -4.94 6.00 -4.09
CA VAL A 198 -4.41 6.28 -2.75
C VAL A 198 -5.17 7.43 -2.11
N MET A 199 -5.53 7.27 -0.85
CA MET A 199 -6.10 8.34 -0.04
C MET A 199 -5.34 8.47 1.29
N ILE A 200 -5.16 9.71 1.75
CA ILE A 200 -4.49 9.99 3.02
C ILE A 200 -5.48 10.68 3.94
N SER A 201 -5.76 10.07 5.07
CA SER A 201 -6.69 10.61 6.06
C SER A 201 -6.06 11.74 6.88
N ARG A 202 -6.87 12.73 7.19
CA ARG A 202 -6.58 13.68 8.27
C ARG A 202 -6.88 12.98 9.59
N GLY A 203 -5.99 13.12 10.56
CA GLY A 203 -6.18 12.57 11.89
C GLY A 203 -5.54 13.48 12.93
N PRO A 204 -5.93 13.37 14.21
CA PRO A 204 -5.30 14.10 15.29
C PRO A 204 -3.84 13.69 15.50
N GLY A 205 -3.01 14.57 16.08
CA GLY A 205 -1.63 14.28 16.47
C GLY A 205 -0.60 14.36 15.35
N GLN A 206 0.57 13.73 15.58
CA GLN A 206 1.71 13.76 14.68
C GLN A 206 1.36 13.27 13.27
N LYS A 207 1.99 13.90 12.29
CA LYS A 207 1.79 13.58 10.88
C LYS A 207 3.01 12.82 10.37
N GLN A 208 2.96 11.48 10.39
CA GLN A 208 3.98 10.67 9.74
C GLN A 208 4.18 11.15 8.29
N ALA A 209 5.44 11.38 7.91
CA ALA A 209 5.76 11.79 6.55
C ALA A 209 5.45 10.65 5.57
N LEU A 210 4.69 10.96 4.52
CA LEU A 210 4.36 10.03 3.44
C LEU A 210 4.75 10.69 2.11
N TYR A 211 5.58 10.02 1.36
CA TYR A 211 6.12 10.50 0.10
C TYR A 211 5.47 9.79 -1.09
N SER A 212 5.39 10.47 -2.24
CA SER A 212 4.76 9.92 -3.46
C SER A 212 5.39 8.62 -3.95
N ARG A 213 6.67 8.37 -3.65
CA ARG A 213 7.34 7.10 -3.97
C ARG A 213 6.69 5.86 -3.35
N LEU A 214 5.95 6.03 -2.23
CA LEU A 214 5.25 4.92 -1.56
C LEU A 214 4.11 4.32 -2.40
N TRP A 215 3.62 5.08 -3.38
CA TRP A 215 2.65 4.61 -4.38
C TRP A 215 3.15 4.83 -5.81
N GLY A 216 4.46 4.98 -5.96
CA GLY A 216 5.13 5.17 -7.24
C GLY A 216 5.23 3.89 -8.07
N SER A 217 5.38 4.06 -9.38
CA SER A 217 5.63 2.95 -10.31
C SER A 217 7.08 2.44 -10.25
N GLY A 218 8.02 3.18 -9.64
CA GLY A 218 9.42 2.80 -9.62
C GLY A 218 9.98 2.61 -11.04
N PHE A 219 10.49 1.43 -11.34
CA PHE A 219 10.99 1.06 -12.67
C PHE A 219 9.88 0.59 -13.64
N LEU A 220 8.66 0.37 -13.17
CA LEU A 220 7.53 0.06 -14.05
C LEU A 220 7.10 1.32 -14.82
N PRO A 221 6.47 1.19 -15.99
CA PRO A 221 5.93 2.32 -16.72
C PRO A 221 5.04 3.22 -15.84
N SER A 222 5.17 4.53 -16.01
CA SER A 222 4.54 5.53 -15.13
C SER A 222 3.00 5.47 -15.10
N ARG A 223 2.37 4.86 -16.11
CA ARG A 223 0.92 4.60 -16.14
C ARG A 223 0.40 3.71 -15.00
N HIS A 224 1.28 2.94 -14.34
CA HIS A 224 0.95 2.05 -13.22
C HIS A 224 1.09 2.73 -11.85
N GLN A 225 1.54 3.99 -11.83
CA GLN A 225 1.64 4.77 -10.59
C GLN A 225 0.27 4.96 -9.93
N GLY A 226 0.25 4.90 -8.60
CA GLY A 226 -0.95 5.21 -7.82
C GLY A 226 -1.35 6.67 -7.93
N VAL A 227 -2.64 6.91 -8.11
CA VAL A 227 -3.22 8.25 -8.15
C VAL A 227 -3.77 8.60 -6.78
N LYS A 228 -3.22 9.67 -6.19
CA LYS A 228 -3.67 10.16 -4.90
C LYS A 228 -4.91 11.04 -5.05
N LEU A 229 -6.04 10.59 -4.53
CA LEU A 229 -7.23 11.42 -4.36
C LEU A 229 -7.06 12.31 -3.11
N ARG A 230 -7.38 13.58 -3.27
CA ARG A 230 -7.35 14.59 -2.21
C ARG A 230 -8.72 14.70 -1.56
N SER A 231 -8.73 15.05 -0.30
CA SER A 231 -9.95 15.12 0.51
C SER A 231 -10.65 16.49 0.46
N GLY A 232 -10.29 17.36 -0.50
CA GLY A 232 -10.90 18.69 -0.64
C GLY A 232 -11.97 18.73 -1.73
N THR A 233 -12.40 19.93 -2.07
CA THR A 233 -13.31 20.22 -3.18
C THR A 233 -12.71 19.85 -4.54
N ASP A 234 -11.38 19.77 -4.62
CA ASP A 234 -10.61 19.39 -5.79
C ASP A 234 -9.88 18.06 -5.53
N PRO A 235 -10.55 16.91 -5.74
CA PRO A 235 -9.98 15.60 -5.42
C PRO A 235 -8.78 15.20 -6.30
N VAL A 236 -8.69 15.74 -7.50
CA VAL A 236 -7.55 15.60 -8.41
C VAL A 236 -7.20 16.98 -8.93
N LEU A 237 -5.93 17.39 -8.78
CA LEU A 237 -5.48 18.70 -9.28
C LEU A 237 -5.72 18.81 -10.78
N TYR A 238 -6.22 19.97 -11.20
CA TYR A 238 -6.47 20.30 -12.61
C TYR A 238 -7.45 19.32 -13.31
N LEU A 239 -8.34 18.70 -12.55
CA LEU A 239 -9.37 17.83 -13.09
C LEU A 239 -10.39 18.64 -13.89
N GLU A 240 -10.77 19.79 -13.39
CA GLU A 240 -11.72 20.70 -14.06
C GLU A 240 -11.08 21.39 -15.27
N ASN A 241 -11.92 21.76 -16.23
CA ASN A 241 -11.47 22.53 -17.36
C ASN A 241 -11.22 23.99 -16.95
N PRO A 242 -10.19 24.67 -17.49
CA PRO A 242 -10.04 26.10 -17.32
C PRO A 242 -11.26 26.89 -17.82
N ALA A 243 -11.47 28.07 -17.27
CA ALA A 243 -12.55 28.95 -17.70
C ALA A 243 -12.51 29.17 -19.21
N GLY A 244 -13.67 29.07 -19.88
CA GLY A 244 -13.80 29.21 -21.33
C GLY A 244 -13.49 27.95 -22.16
N ILE A 245 -13.11 26.83 -21.52
CA ILE A 245 -12.89 25.55 -22.18
C ILE A 245 -14.00 24.59 -21.81
N ASP A 246 -14.92 24.31 -22.72
CA ASP A 246 -15.91 23.27 -22.55
C ASP A 246 -15.32 21.85 -22.79
N ARG A 247 -16.11 20.82 -22.46
CA ARG A 247 -15.70 19.43 -22.61
C ARG A 247 -15.40 19.04 -24.07
N GLY A 248 -16.17 19.57 -25.03
CA GLY A 248 -15.97 19.30 -26.45
C GLY A 248 -14.66 19.92 -26.95
N MET A 249 -14.36 21.16 -26.53
CA MET A 249 -13.08 21.81 -26.80
C MET A 249 -11.91 21.01 -26.18
N ARG A 250 -12.03 20.62 -24.92
CA ARG A 250 -11.04 19.79 -24.26
C ARG A 250 -10.79 18.48 -25.01
N ARG A 251 -11.86 17.78 -25.46
CA ARG A 251 -11.72 16.57 -26.28
C ARG A 251 -10.91 16.82 -27.54
N ARG A 252 -11.26 17.84 -28.31
CA ARG A 252 -10.51 18.20 -29.54
C ARG A 252 -9.04 18.53 -29.27
N MET A 253 -8.75 19.20 -28.14
CA MET A 253 -7.36 19.49 -27.74
C MET A 253 -6.60 18.20 -27.47
N LEU A 254 -7.20 17.26 -26.72
CA LEU A 254 -6.57 15.97 -26.40
C LEU A 254 -6.37 15.12 -27.66
N ASP A 255 -7.32 15.09 -28.58
CA ASP A 255 -7.18 14.38 -29.87
C ASP A 255 -5.99 14.93 -30.68
N ARG A 256 -5.80 16.24 -30.69
CA ARG A 256 -4.65 16.87 -31.36
C ARG A 256 -3.33 16.54 -30.66
N ILE A 257 -3.29 16.60 -29.32
CA ILE A 257 -2.11 16.24 -28.53
C ILE A 257 -1.77 14.77 -28.76
N ALA A 258 -2.77 13.89 -28.75
CA ALA A 258 -2.58 12.47 -29.00
C ALA A 258 -2.00 12.21 -30.40
N LYS A 259 -2.47 12.95 -31.43
CA LYS A 259 -1.92 12.86 -32.78
C LYS A 259 -0.44 13.29 -32.84
N ILE A 260 -0.11 14.46 -32.27
CA ILE A 260 1.28 14.97 -32.25
C ILE A 260 2.19 14.00 -31.48
N ASN A 261 1.74 13.51 -30.33
CA ASN A 261 2.49 12.52 -29.56
C ASN A 261 2.63 11.19 -30.32
N GLY A 262 1.63 10.78 -31.11
CA GLY A 262 1.71 9.60 -31.97
C GLY A 262 2.78 9.73 -33.04
N GLU A 263 2.79 10.88 -33.75
CA GLU A 263 3.82 11.21 -34.75
C GLU A 263 5.23 11.21 -34.13
N HIS A 264 5.36 11.78 -32.90
CA HIS A 264 6.62 11.79 -32.16
C HIS A 264 7.04 10.37 -31.72
N TYR A 265 6.08 9.53 -31.34
CA TYR A 265 6.36 8.13 -31.01
C TYR A 265 6.85 7.34 -32.23
N ASP A 266 6.22 7.55 -33.38
CA ASP A 266 6.61 6.89 -34.63
C ASP A 266 8.02 7.30 -35.08
N GLU A 267 8.45 8.53 -34.75
CA GLU A 267 9.79 9.05 -35.08
C GLU A 267 10.87 8.56 -34.08
N PHE A 268 10.58 8.60 -32.78
CA PHE A 268 11.58 8.36 -31.72
C PHE A 268 11.43 7.06 -30.96
N GLY A 269 10.28 6.40 -31.01
CA GLY A 269 10.01 5.12 -30.36
C GLY A 269 9.96 5.16 -28.82
N ASP A 270 9.81 6.36 -28.21
CA ASP A 270 9.81 6.50 -26.75
C ASP A 270 8.50 5.98 -26.13
N PRO A 271 8.52 4.88 -25.35
CA PRO A 271 7.32 4.30 -24.73
C PRO A 271 6.58 5.23 -23.77
N GLU A 272 7.28 6.21 -23.17
CA GLU A 272 6.66 7.20 -22.28
C GLU A 272 5.72 8.14 -23.02
N THR A 273 5.90 8.34 -24.32
CA THR A 273 4.97 9.10 -25.16
C THR A 273 3.58 8.43 -25.18
N GLN A 274 3.52 7.12 -25.36
CA GLN A 274 2.26 6.36 -25.29
C GLN A 274 1.64 6.41 -23.88
N THR A 275 2.47 6.36 -22.84
CA THR A 275 2.02 6.50 -21.45
C THR A 275 1.39 7.87 -21.21
N ARG A 276 1.96 8.97 -21.73
CA ARG A 276 1.38 10.33 -21.62
C ARG A 276 0.02 10.43 -22.31
N ILE A 277 -0.13 9.85 -23.49
CA ILE A 277 -1.43 9.80 -24.19
C ILE A 277 -2.46 9.12 -23.29
N ALA A 278 -2.13 7.96 -22.76
CA ALA A 278 -3.02 7.20 -21.87
C ALA A 278 -3.37 7.96 -20.58
N GLN A 279 -2.42 8.70 -20.00
CA GLN A 279 -2.63 9.53 -18.81
C GLN A 279 -3.60 10.69 -19.09
N TYR A 280 -3.47 11.39 -20.22
CA TYR A 280 -4.40 12.46 -20.60
C TYR A 280 -5.81 11.92 -20.83
N GLU A 281 -5.94 10.78 -21.49
CA GLU A 281 -7.21 10.09 -21.68
C GLU A 281 -7.85 9.68 -20.34
N MET A 282 -7.05 9.15 -19.42
CA MET A 282 -7.52 8.79 -18.08
C MET A 282 -8.00 10.03 -17.32
N ALA A 283 -7.22 11.12 -17.31
CA ALA A 283 -7.59 12.36 -16.65
C ALA A 283 -8.92 12.92 -17.20
N PHE A 284 -9.12 12.87 -18.52
CA PHE A 284 -10.37 13.32 -19.15
C PHE A 284 -11.58 12.48 -18.70
N ARG A 285 -11.41 11.17 -18.60
CA ARG A 285 -12.49 10.27 -18.12
C ARG A 285 -12.79 10.48 -16.65
N MET A 286 -11.76 10.71 -15.84
CA MET A 286 -11.87 10.99 -14.40
C MET A 286 -12.68 12.25 -14.09
N GLN A 287 -12.75 13.23 -15.02
CA GLN A 287 -13.56 14.45 -14.84
C GLN A 287 -15.03 14.15 -14.50
N MET A 288 -15.55 13.04 -15.02
CA MET A 288 -16.95 12.64 -14.73
C MET A 288 -17.04 11.68 -13.55
N SER A 289 -16.16 10.71 -13.48
CA SER A 289 -16.27 9.61 -12.52
C SER A 289 -15.84 9.99 -11.10
N VAL A 290 -14.83 10.85 -10.96
CA VAL A 290 -14.28 11.18 -9.64
C VAL A 290 -15.26 12.02 -8.79
N PRO A 291 -15.90 13.08 -9.31
CA PRO A 291 -16.88 13.83 -8.53
C PRO A 291 -18.02 12.97 -7.98
N GLU A 292 -18.57 12.06 -8.79
CA GLU A 292 -19.64 11.14 -8.40
C GLU A 292 -19.19 10.20 -7.27
N ILE A 293 -17.99 9.67 -7.34
CA ILE A 293 -17.42 8.78 -6.31
C ILE A 293 -17.17 9.54 -5.02
N MET A 294 -16.65 10.76 -5.11
CA MET A 294 -16.33 11.60 -3.95
C MET A 294 -17.57 12.18 -3.26
N ASP A 295 -18.70 12.20 -3.96
CA ASP A 295 -19.96 12.59 -3.36
C ASP A 295 -20.51 11.45 -2.49
N VAL A 296 -20.49 11.64 -1.18
CA VAL A 296 -21.12 10.73 -0.21
C VAL A 296 -22.53 11.18 0.21
N GLY A 297 -23.00 12.34 -0.29
CA GLY A 297 -24.34 12.84 -0.01
C GLY A 297 -25.46 11.99 -0.61
N SER A 298 -25.11 11.14 -1.58
CA SER A 298 -26.03 10.15 -2.17
C SER A 298 -26.19 8.86 -1.35
N GLU A 299 -25.39 8.67 -0.30
CA GLU A 299 -25.50 7.50 0.58
C GLU A 299 -26.70 7.61 1.51
N THR A 300 -27.29 6.46 1.86
CA THR A 300 -28.40 6.43 2.81
C THR A 300 -27.93 6.77 4.22
N LYS A 301 -28.86 7.21 5.07
CA LYS A 301 -28.58 7.52 6.47
C LYS A 301 -28.01 6.30 7.20
N GLU A 302 -28.57 5.12 6.95
CA GLU A 302 -28.12 3.85 7.52
C GLU A 302 -26.68 3.54 7.12
N THR A 303 -26.31 3.76 5.84
CA THR A 303 -24.92 3.61 5.38
C THR A 303 -24.00 4.60 6.09
N MET A 304 -24.39 5.86 6.21
CA MET A 304 -23.59 6.87 6.92
C MET A 304 -23.39 6.53 8.40
N GLU A 305 -24.43 6.02 9.06
CA GLU A 305 -24.35 5.58 10.46
C GLU A 305 -23.37 4.43 10.68
N LEU A 306 -23.22 3.50 9.72
CA LEU A 306 -22.24 2.41 9.78
C LEU A 306 -20.79 2.92 9.88
N TYR A 307 -20.49 4.08 9.28
CA TYR A 307 -19.15 4.65 9.29
C TYR A 307 -18.92 5.68 10.40
N GLY A 308 -20.00 6.07 11.09
CA GLY A 308 -19.97 6.97 12.23
C GLY A 308 -20.02 8.46 11.86
N SER A 309 -20.11 9.31 12.89
CA SER A 309 -20.37 10.75 12.76
C SER A 309 -19.32 11.54 11.95
N GLU A 310 -18.14 10.99 11.77
CA GLU A 310 -17.06 11.61 10.97
C GLU A 310 -17.20 11.35 9.46
N ALA A 311 -18.13 10.52 9.04
CA ALA A 311 -18.33 10.09 7.65
C ALA A 311 -18.62 11.25 6.68
N GLU A 312 -19.34 12.28 7.15
CA GLU A 312 -19.67 13.46 6.35
C GLU A 312 -18.46 14.40 6.15
N LYS A 313 -17.49 14.36 7.06
CA LYS A 313 -16.40 15.33 7.08
C LYS A 313 -15.31 14.98 6.06
N PRO A 314 -14.97 15.89 5.12
CA PRO A 314 -13.94 15.63 4.13
C PRO A 314 -12.57 15.34 4.76
N GLY A 315 -11.93 14.26 4.31
CA GLY A 315 -10.58 13.90 4.71
C GLY A 315 -10.46 13.11 5.99
N THR A 316 -11.56 12.78 6.64
CA THR A 316 -11.57 11.82 7.75
C THR A 316 -11.33 10.41 7.24
N PHE A 317 -10.91 9.53 8.12
CA PHE A 317 -10.75 8.11 7.77
C PHE A 317 -12.11 7.47 7.43
N ALA A 318 -13.16 7.84 8.15
CA ALA A 318 -14.52 7.38 7.92
C ALA A 318 -15.01 7.70 6.48
N ARG A 319 -14.88 8.97 6.06
CA ARG A 319 -15.23 9.33 4.68
C ARG A 319 -14.38 8.59 3.66
N ASN A 320 -13.08 8.44 3.90
CA ASN A 320 -12.20 7.72 2.99
C ASN A 320 -12.57 6.22 2.89
N CYS A 321 -13.08 5.59 3.95
CA CYS A 321 -13.60 4.22 3.91
C CYS A 321 -14.85 4.11 3.01
N ILE A 322 -15.78 5.06 3.06
CA ILE A 322 -16.93 5.09 2.15
C ILE A 322 -16.46 5.24 0.71
N VAL A 323 -15.55 6.18 0.44
CA VAL A 323 -14.99 6.39 -0.89
C VAL A 323 -14.25 5.14 -1.39
N ALA A 324 -13.51 4.44 -0.51
CA ALA A 324 -12.86 3.18 -0.86
C ALA A 324 -13.86 2.10 -1.27
N ARG A 325 -14.98 1.96 -0.56
CA ARG A 325 -16.06 1.04 -0.93
C ARG A 325 -16.65 1.43 -2.29
N LYS A 326 -16.96 2.73 -2.53
CA LYS A 326 -17.47 3.20 -3.84
C LYS A 326 -16.48 2.94 -4.97
N LEU A 327 -15.19 3.15 -4.75
CA LEU A 327 -14.14 2.79 -5.72
C LEU A 327 -14.08 1.29 -5.99
N ALA A 328 -14.25 0.49 -4.95
CA ALA A 328 -14.32 -0.97 -5.06
C ALA A 328 -15.54 -1.43 -5.87
N GLU A 329 -16.70 -0.82 -5.68
CA GLU A 329 -17.91 -1.03 -6.50
C GLU A 329 -17.67 -0.72 -7.98
N GLN A 330 -16.89 0.33 -8.26
CA GLN A 330 -16.49 0.71 -9.62
C GLN A 330 -15.38 -0.16 -10.21
N GLY A 331 -14.95 -1.21 -9.50
CA GLY A 331 -13.98 -2.19 -10.01
C GLY A 331 -12.53 -1.72 -9.97
N VAL A 332 -12.17 -0.76 -9.13
CA VAL A 332 -10.76 -0.39 -8.86
C VAL A 332 -10.08 -1.55 -8.14
N PRO A 333 -9.01 -2.15 -8.69
CA PRO A 333 -8.43 -3.37 -8.14
C PRO A 333 -7.55 -3.14 -6.91
N PHE A 334 -6.97 -1.96 -6.72
CA PHE A 334 -6.15 -1.67 -5.54
C PHE A 334 -6.40 -0.27 -4.99
N ILE A 335 -6.87 -0.23 -3.73
CA ILE A 335 -7.22 1.01 -3.03
C ILE A 335 -6.44 1.02 -1.72
N GLN A 336 -5.65 2.06 -1.47
CA GLN A 336 -4.84 2.17 -0.27
C GLN A 336 -5.19 3.43 0.53
N LEU A 337 -5.56 3.23 1.80
CA LEU A 337 -5.87 4.28 2.74
C LEU A 337 -4.73 4.44 3.75
N PHE A 338 -4.03 5.55 3.72
CA PHE A 338 -3.06 5.89 4.75
C PHE A 338 -3.72 6.68 5.88
N HIS A 339 -3.67 6.14 7.10
CA HIS A 339 -4.02 6.83 8.32
C HIS A 339 -2.76 7.09 9.14
N ARG A 340 -2.40 8.37 9.33
CA ARG A 340 -1.12 8.80 9.92
C ARG A 340 -1.19 8.99 11.42
N GLY A 341 -0.02 8.96 12.07
CA GLY A 341 0.16 9.41 13.45
C GLY A 341 0.09 8.31 14.49
N TRP A 342 0.50 7.09 14.13
CA TRP A 342 0.62 5.96 15.05
C TRP A 342 1.97 5.90 15.76
N ASP A 343 2.79 6.94 15.60
CA ASP A 343 4.12 7.08 16.17
C ASP A 343 4.09 7.73 17.58
N GLN A 344 3.77 6.92 18.59
CA GLN A 344 3.58 7.42 19.95
C GLN A 344 4.81 7.14 20.82
N HIS A 345 5.81 8.02 20.74
CA HIS A 345 7.01 8.02 21.59
C HIS A 345 6.81 8.63 22.98
N GLY A 346 5.65 9.21 23.24
CA GLY A 346 5.21 9.77 24.51
C GLY A 346 3.71 9.99 24.49
N SER A 347 3.09 10.12 25.65
CA SER A 347 1.64 10.26 25.81
C SER A 347 0.83 9.18 25.06
N LEU A 348 1.40 7.99 24.94
CA LEU A 348 0.83 6.89 24.15
C LEU A 348 -0.61 6.60 24.55
N PRO A 349 -1.01 6.49 25.84
CA PRO A 349 -2.38 6.14 26.19
C PRO A 349 -3.41 7.10 25.62
N LYS A 350 -3.14 8.41 25.72
CA LYS A 350 -4.04 9.46 25.21
C LYS A 350 -4.06 9.49 23.68
N LEU A 351 -2.88 9.44 23.06
CA LEU A 351 -2.74 9.56 21.62
C LEU A 351 -3.26 8.31 20.89
N LEU A 352 -2.99 7.11 21.43
CA LEU A 352 -3.45 5.86 20.86
C LEU A 352 -4.98 5.74 20.93
N ARG A 353 -5.60 6.10 22.06
CA ARG A 353 -7.07 6.15 22.19
C ARG A 353 -7.66 7.03 21.09
N GLY A 354 -7.18 8.26 20.91
CA GLY A 354 -7.69 9.15 19.85
C GLY A 354 -7.46 8.62 18.43
N LYS A 355 -6.44 7.79 18.20
CA LYS A 355 -6.26 7.10 16.91
C LYS A 355 -7.26 5.97 16.73
N CYS A 356 -7.44 5.14 17.75
CA CYS A 356 -8.44 4.06 17.72
C CYS A 356 -9.85 4.62 17.55
N ASP A 357 -10.22 5.68 18.29
CA ASP A 357 -11.52 6.36 18.14
C ASP A 357 -11.79 6.80 16.69
N SER A 358 -10.75 7.24 15.97
CA SER A 358 -10.90 7.72 14.58
C SER A 358 -11.04 6.61 13.54
N ILE A 359 -10.65 5.35 13.85
CA ILE A 359 -10.68 4.23 12.91
C ILE A 359 -11.66 3.12 13.28
N ASP A 360 -11.95 2.93 14.56
CA ASP A 360 -12.69 1.76 15.06
C ASP A 360 -14.06 1.61 14.40
N HIS A 361 -14.85 2.68 14.44
CA HIS A 361 -16.18 2.67 13.84
C HIS A 361 -16.13 2.47 12.31
N PRO A 362 -15.35 3.26 11.54
CA PRO A 362 -15.32 3.10 10.09
C PRO A 362 -14.67 1.80 9.60
N VAL A 363 -13.80 1.16 10.37
CA VAL A 363 -13.27 -0.17 10.03
C VAL A 363 -14.37 -1.22 10.12
N ALA A 364 -15.10 -1.24 11.25
CA ALA A 364 -16.23 -2.15 11.42
C ALA A 364 -17.35 -1.86 10.40
N GLY A 365 -17.60 -0.57 10.14
CA GLY A 365 -18.57 -0.13 9.13
C GLY A 365 -18.23 -0.60 7.73
N LEU A 366 -16.94 -0.50 7.33
CA LEU A 366 -16.49 -0.98 6.01
C LEU A 366 -16.72 -2.48 5.83
N ILE A 367 -16.36 -3.29 6.82
CA ILE A 367 -16.58 -4.74 6.76
C ILE A 367 -18.07 -5.05 6.66
N SER A 368 -18.89 -4.40 7.48
CA SER A 368 -20.36 -4.59 7.49
C SER A 368 -20.99 -4.16 6.16
N ASP A 369 -20.61 -3.01 5.60
CA ASP A 369 -21.13 -2.49 4.34
C ASP A 369 -20.74 -3.40 3.16
N LEU A 370 -19.49 -3.89 3.11
CA LEU A 370 -19.04 -4.87 2.12
C LEU A 370 -19.88 -6.18 2.19
N LYS A 371 -20.19 -6.66 3.40
CA LYS A 371 -21.04 -7.84 3.61
C LYS A 371 -22.47 -7.60 3.12
N MET A 372 -23.08 -6.48 3.51
CA MET A 372 -24.45 -6.13 3.12
C MET A 372 -24.60 -5.99 1.60
N ARG A 373 -23.55 -5.54 0.91
CA ARG A 373 -23.53 -5.39 -0.57
C ARG A 373 -23.10 -6.65 -1.31
N GLY A 374 -22.82 -7.76 -0.61
CA GLY A 374 -22.33 -8.99 -1.24
C GLY A 374 -20.95 -8.87 -1.87
N MET A 375 -20.13 -7.92 -1.41
CA MET A 375 -18.80 -7.64 -1.92
C MET A 375 -17.67 -8.21 -1.04
N PHE A 376 -17.99 -8.66 0.16
CA PHE A 376 -17.00 -9.09 1.14
C PHE A 376 -16.21 -10.32 0.66
N ASP A 377 -16.86 -11.26 0.03
CA ASP A 377 -16.26 -12.53 -0.40
C ASP A 377 -15.33 -12.39 -1.61
N ASP A 378 -15.31 -11.23 -2.27
CA ASP A 378 -14.42 -10.94 -3.40
C ASP A 378 -13.56 -9.66 -3.20
N THR A 379 -13.58 -9.10 -1.97
CA THR A 379 -12.77 -7.95 -1.57
C THR A 379 -11.84 -8.34 -0.43
N LEU A 380 -10.54 -8.27 -0.66
CA LEU A 380 -9.54 -8.45 0.40
C LEU A 380 -9.36 -7.13 1.14
N VAL A 381 -9.66 -7.12 2.43
CA VAL A 381 -9.35 -6.00 3.32
C VAL A 381 -8.11 -6.35 4.14
N VAL A 382 -7.10 -5.47 4.12
CA VAL A 382 -5.85 -5.63 4.88
C VAL A 382 -5.72 -4.47 5.85
N TRP A 383 -5.39 -4.73 7.11
CA TRP A 383 -5.10 -3.72 8.13
C TRP A 383 -3.74 -3.98 8.75
N GLY A 384 -2.94 -2.93 8.92
CA GLY A 384 -1.66 -3.02 9.60
C GLY A 384 -0.79 -1.79 9.36
N GLY A 385 0.38 -1.81 9.95
CA GLY A 385 1.41 -0.79 9.79
C GLY A 385 2.74 -1.40 9.40
N GLU A 386 3.80 -0.59 9.46
CA GLU A 386 5.14 -0.97 9.01
C GLU A 386 5.96 -1.77 10.03
N PHE A 387 5.65 -1.65 11.32
CA PHE A 387 6.21 -2.42 12.45
C PHE A 387 5.37 -2.21 13.72
N GLY A 388 5.76 -2.84 14.83
CA GLY A 388 5.12 -2.71 16.15
C GLY A 388 5.86 -1.77 17.09
N ARG A 389 5.61 -1.96 18.40
CA ARG A 389 6.17 -1.16 19.46
C ARG A 389 6.81 -2.01 20.54
N THR A 390 7.81 -1.44 21.23
CA THR A 390 8.52 -2.13 22.34
C THR A 390 7.64 -2.31 23.56
N ILE A 391 7.87 -3.41 24.29
CA ILE A 391 7.22 -3.66 25.57
C ILE A 391 7.72 -2.73 26.68
N TYR A 392 8.91 -2.18 26.53
CA TYR A 392 9.50 -1.23 27.49
C TYR A 392 9.13 0.23 27.17
N SER A 393 9.18 1.08 28.19
CA SER A 393 9.00 2.53 28.04
C SER A 393 10.17 3.17 27.33
N GLN A 394 9.86 3.98 26.34
CA GLN A 394 10.80 4.98 25.86
C GLN A 394 10.77 6.17 26.82
N GLY A 395 11.94 6.54 27.32
CA GLY A 395 12.08 7.58 28.33
C GLY A 395 11.56 7.16 29.71
N LYS A 396 11.23 8.14 30.53
CA LYS A 396 10.79 7.91 31.90
C LYS A 396 9.36 7.38 31.96
N LEU A 397 9.17 6.23 32.59
CA LEU A 397 7.86 5.69 32.93
C LEU A 397 7.24 6.47 34.10
N THR A 398 5.99 6.90 33.94
CA THR A 398 5.17 7.49 35.01
C THR A 398 3.85 6.71 35.15
N ALA A 399 3.11 6.99 36.21
CA ALA A 399 1.87 6.25 36.51
C ALA A 399 0.80 6.37 35.40
N ASP A 400 0.77 7.49 34.69
CA ASP A 400 -0.27 7.83 33.72
C ASP A 400 0.27 8.09 32.30
N ASN A 401 1.60 8.05 32.12
CA ASN A 401 2.22 8.39 30.85
C ASN A 401 3.46 7.54 30.56
N HIS A 402 3.54 7.09 29.31
CA HIS A 402 4.70 6.44 28.73
C HIS A 402 4.68 6.61 27.20
N GLY A 403 5.79 6.30 26.57
CA GLY A 403 5.94 6.08 25.14
C GLY A 403 6.50 4.68 24.87
N ARG A 404 6.45 4.24 23.62
CA ARG A 404 7.07 3.02 23.16
C ARG A 404 7.94 3.30 21.96
N ASP A 405 9.10 2.67 21.89
CA ASP A 405 9.99 2.75 20.74
C ASP A 405 9.54 1.79 19.64
N HIS A 406 10.17 1.88 18.47
CA HIS A 406 9.91 1.01 17.33
C HIS A 406 10.35 -0.44 17.61
N HIS A 407 9.54 -1.38 17.14
CA HIS A 407 9.82 -2.81 17.31
C HIS A 407 9.48 -3.58 16.04
N GLY A 408 10.54 -4.07 15.34
CA GLY A 408 10.37 -4.82 14.11
C GLY A 408 10.19 -6.33 14.29
N ARG A 409 10.55 -6.90 15.46
CA ARG A 409 10.59 -8.35 15.66
C ARG A 409 9.22 -9.00 15.78
N ALA A 410 8.22 -8.27 16.25
CA ALA A 410 6.85 -8.77 16.37
C ALA A 410 5.87 -7.62 16.26
N PHE A 411 4.83 -7.79 15.45
CA PHE A 411 3.68 -6.91 15.42
C PHE A 411 2.48 -7.60 14.79
N THR A 412 1.31 -6.97 14.90
CA THR A 412 0.06 -7.56 14.46
C THR A 412 -0.44 -6.89 13.18
N MET A 413 -0.85 -7.71 12.22
CA MET A 413 -1.69 -7.32 11.08
C MET A 413 -2.91 -8.22 11.05
N TRP A 414 -3.96 -7.81 10.32
CA TRP A 414 -5.08 -8.69 10.04
C TRP A 414 -5.56 -8.55 8.60
N MET A 415 -6.22 -9.59 8.11
CA MET A 415 -6.86 -9.66 6.82
C MET A 415 -8.30 -10.14 6.94
N ALA A 416 -9.16 -9.74 6.01
CA ALA A 416 -10.56 -10.13 5.96
C ALA A 416 -11.09 -10.26 4.53
N GLY A 417 -12.13 -11.06 4.35
CA GLY A 417 -12.79 -11.26 3.06
C GLY A 417 -12.01 -12.16 2.10
N ALA A 418 -12.47 -12.26 0.88
CA ALA A 418 -11.78 -12.85 -0.27
C ALA A 418 -10.93 -14.12 0.01
N GLY A 419 -11.55 -15.16 0.57
CA GLY A 419 -10.85 -16.45 0.83
C GLY A 419 -9.91 -16.43 2.04
N ILE A 420 -10.02 -15.43 2.92
CA ILE A 420 -9.36 -15.41 4.23
C ILE A 420 -10.22 -16.17 5.24
N LYS A 421 -9.60 -17.01 6.07
CA LYS A 421 -10.28 -17.68 7.19
C LYS A 421 -10.91 -16.64 8.11
N ARG A 422 -12.14 -16.92 8.53
CA ARG A 422 -12.90 -16.05 9.42
C ARG A 422 -12.69 -16.47 10.87
N GLY A 423 -12.61 -15.49 11.78
CA GLY A 423 -12.45 -15.75 13.22
C GLY A 423 -11.22 -16.57 13.54
N PHE A 424 -10.06 -16.25 12.95
CA PHE A 424 -8.84 -17.04 13.07
C PHE A 424 -7.68 -16.20 13.61
N GLU A 425 -6.87 -16.78 14.49
CA GLU A 425 -5.62 -16.20 14.95
C GLU A 425 -4.44 -17.04 14.46
N PHE A 426 -3.39 -16.40 13.99
CA PHE A 426 -2.18 -17.05 13.50
C PHE A 426 -0.91 -16.43 14.07
N GLY A 427 0.01 -17.32 14.47
CA GLY A 427 1.26 -16.96 15.08
C GLY A 427 1.12 -16.62 16.57
N LYS A 428 2.24 -16.67 17.28
CA LYS A 428 2.29 -16.45 18.73
C LYS A 428 3.55 -15.72 19.13
N THR A 429 3.41 -14.73 19.98
CA THR A 429 4.49 -14.01 20.62
C THR A 429 4.80 -14.60 22.01
N ASP A 430 5.95 -14.22 22.57
CA ASP A 430 6.31 -14.55 23.94
C ASP A 430 5.44 -13.79 24.97
N ASN A 431 5.55 -14.14 26.24
CA ASN A 431 4.79 -13.50 27.33
C ASN A 431 5.07 -11.99 27.48
N TRP A 432 6.00 -11.45 26.69
CA TRP A 432 6.37 -10.05 26.65
C TRP A 432 5.85 -9.33 25.40
N SER A 433 5.14 -10.02 24.50
CA SER A 433 4.82 -9.49 23.16
C SER A 433 6.06 -8.95 22.41
N TYR A 434 7.23 -9.56 22.63
CA TYR A 434 8.50 -9.02 22.18
C TYR A 434 9.19 -9.88 21.12
N ASN A 435 9.19 -11.20 21.29
CA ASN A 435 9.71 -12.14 20.31
C ASN A 435 8.63 -13.06 19.80
N ILE A 436 8.77 -13.54 18.57
CA ILE A 436 7.87 -14.53 18.00
C ILE A 436 8.30 -15.92 18.48
N LEU A 437 7.35 -16.70 18.98
CA LEU A 437 7.54 -18.09 19.39
C LEU A 437 7.11 -19.08 18.30
N GLU A 438 5.99 -18.78 17.61
CA GLU A 438 5.40 -19.71 16.65
C GLU A 438 5.00 -19.01 15.37
N ASN A 439 5.24 -19.67 14.24
CA ASN A 439 4.77 -19.28 12.93
C ASN A 439 5.16 -17.84 12.53
N PRO A 440 6.46 -17.51 12.44
CA PRO A 440 6.89 -16.19 12.00
C PRO A 440 6.40 -15.89 10.59
N VAL A 441 5.93 -14.67 10.38
CA VAL A 441 5.45 -14.15 9.08
C VAL A 441 6.21 -12.88 8.74
N HIS A 442 7.05 -12.96 7.72
CA HIS A 442 7.73 -11.78 7.24
C HIS A 442 6.79 -10.86 6.44
N ILE A 443 7.02 -9.55 6.42
CA ILE A 443 6.19 -8.63 5.61
C ILE A 443 6.16 -9.00 4.12
N ARG A 444 7.20 -9.66 3.59
CA ARG A 444 7.20 -10.20 2.22
C ARG A 444 6.19 -11.33 2.04
N ASP A 445 5.96 -12.14 3.08
CA ASP A 445 4.97 -13.21 3.06
C ASP A 445 3.55 -12.63 3.03
N MET A 446 3.30 -11.53 3.75
CA MET A 446 2.06 -10.78 3.64
C MET A 446 1.84 -10.26 2.22
N ASN A 447 2.89 -9.72 1.59
CA ASN A 447 2.83 -9.25 0.20
C ASN A 447 2.58 -10.41 -0.79
N ALA A 448 3.24 -11.56 -0.60
CA ALA A 448 3.02 -12.77 -1.39
C ALA A 448 1.57 -13.28 -1.24
N THR A 449 1.04 -13.23 -0.01
CA THR A 449 -0.34 -13.64 0.30
C THR A 449 -1.37 -12.73 -0.35
N ILE A 450 -1.16 -11.41 -0.34
CA ILE A 450 -2.04 -10.45 -1.04
C ILE A 450 -2.05 -10.74 -2.56
N LEU A 451 -0.88 -10.95 -3.17
CA LEU A 451 -0.79 -11.30 -4.58
C LEU A 451 -1.47 -12.64 -4.90
N ASN A 452 -1.30 -13.63 -4.02
CA ASN A 452 -1.95 -14.93 -4.16
C ASN A 452 -3.48 -14.80 -4.18
N GLN A 453 -4.07 -14.01 -3.26
CA GLN A 453 -5.51 -13.79 -3.26
C GLN A 453 -6.03 -13.16 -4.56
N LEU A 454 -5.20 -12.35 -5.22
CA LEU A 454 -5.48 -11.79 -6.54
C LEU A 454 -5.21 -12.77 -7.71
N GLY A 455 -4.90 -14.04 -7.42
CA GLY A 455 -4.60 -15.06 -8.42
C GLY A 455 -3.19 -14.93 -9.04
N VAL A 456 -2.27 -14.26 -8.37
CA VAL A 456 -0.92 -13.96 -8.87
C VAL A 456 0.13 -14.73 -8.08
N ASP A 457 0.87 -15.58 -8.77
CA ASP A 457 2.10 -16.16 -8.24
C ASP A 457 3.18 -15.07 -8.17
N HIS A 458 3.58 -14.71 -6.95
CA HIS A 458 4.53 -13.64 -6.67
C HIS A 458 5.93 -13.90 -7.23
N ASN A 459 6.29 -15.16 -7.52
CA ASN A 459 7.56 -15.53 -8.13
C ASN A 459 7.53 -15.40 -9.67
N ARG A 460 6.35 -15.52 -10.28
CA ARG A 460 6.16 -15.46 -11.73
C ARG A 460 5.83 -14.06 -12.24
N LEU A 461 5.32 -13.18 -11.38
CA LEU A 461 5.07 -11.78 -11.75
C LEU A 461 6.39 -11.01 -11.69
N THR A 462 7.04 -10.86 -12.82
CA THR A 462 8.34 -10.20 -12.96
C THR A 462 8.30 -9.05 -13.96
N PHE A 463 9.25 -8.15 -13.83
CA PHE A 463 9.56 -7.10 -14.80
C PHE A 463 11.08 -7.05 -15.01
N LYS A 464 11.52 -7.20 -16.26
CA LYS A 464 12.94 -7.15 -16.59
C LYS A 464 13.46 -5.72 -16.54
N TYR A 465 14.34 -5.42 -15.59
CA TYR A 465 14.93 -4.11 -15.42
C TYR A 465 16.43 -4.23 -15.18
N GLN A 466 17.25 -3.55 -16.00
CA GLN A 466 18.72 -3.62 -15.95
C GLN A 466 19.26 -5.06 -15.98
N GLY A 467 18.68 -5.91 -16.81
CA GLY A 467 19.08 -7.30 -16.97
C GLY A 467 18.57 -8.27 -15.90
N LEU A 468 17.87 -7.80 -14.87
CA LEU A 468 17.37 -8.62 -13.77
C LEU A 468 15.83 -8.69 -13.78
N ASP A 469 15.29 -9.85 -13.45
CA ASP A 469 13.86 -10.05 -13.25
C ASP A 469 13.47 -9.56 -11.85
N GLN A 470 12.91 -8.36 -11.80
CA GLN A 470 12.46 -7.73 -10.55
C GLN A 470 11.12 -8.32 -10.12
N ARG A 471 10.91 -8.44 -8.80
CA ARG A 471 9.66 -8.91 -8.16
C ARG A 471 9.30 -8.02 -6.98
N LEU A 472 8.02 -7.96 -6.62
CA LEU A 472 7.59 -7.25 -5.40
C LEU A 472 8.21 -7.85 -4.14
N THR A 473 8.26 -9.17 -4.05
CA THR A 473 8.79 -9.89 -2.88
C THR A 473 10.33 -9.95 -2.83
N GLY A 474 11.01 -9.40 -3.85
CA GLY A 474 12.47 -9.39 -3.92
C GLY A 474 13.08 -10.75 -4.22
N VAL A 475 14.34 -10.94 -3.82
CA VAL A 475 15.09 -12.19 -4.05
C VAL A 475 15.12 -13.10 -2.83
N GLU A 476 14.88 -12.55 -1.65
CA GLU A 476 14.84 -13.32 -0.41
C GLU A 476 13.66 -14.30 -0.41
N PRO A 477 13.79 -15.46 0.23
CA PRO A 477 12.69 -16.41 0.34
C PRO A 477 11.45 -15.76 0.95
N SER A 478 10.31 -16.00 0.30
CA SER A 478 9.00 -15.58 0.79
C SER A 478 7.96 -16.63 0.42
N ARG A 479 6.93 -16.74 1.24
CA ARG A 479 5.86 -17.72 1.06
C ARG A 479 4.48 -17.08 1.15
N VAL A 480 3.51 -17.74 0.57
CA VAL A 480 2.10 -17.48 0.86
C VAL A 480 1.79 -18.04 2.24
N VAL A 481 1.14 -17.28 3.09
CA VAL A 481 0.68 -17.71 4.41
C VAL A 481 -0.62 -18.49 4.23
N SER A 482 -0.49 -19.73 3.71
CA SER A 482 -1.62 -20.60 3.38
C SER A 482 -2.49 -20.95 4.58
N GLU A 483 -1.94 -20.90 5.79
CA GLU A 483 -2.60 -21.22 7.04
C GLU A 483 -3.75 -20.26 7.37
N ILE A 484 -3.72 -19.02 6.87
CA ILE A 484 -4.82 -18.05 7.04
C ILE A 484 -5.83 -18.06 5.88
N LEU A 485 -5.61 -18.92 4.87
CA LEU A 485 -6.51 -19.04 3.72
C LEU A 485 -7.57 -20.12 3.96
N ALA A 486 -8.82 -19.85 3.49
CA ALA A 486 -9.97 -20.76 3.61
C ALA A 486 -9.97 -21.88 2.56
#